data_33747ec2e0f2c897a58151d40bf0d74c
#
_entry.id   33747ec2e0f2c897a58151d40bf0d74c
#
_cell.length_a   1.000
_cell.length_b   1.000
_cell.length_c   1.000
_cell.angle_alpha   90.00
_cell.angle_beta   90.00
_cell.angle_gamma   90.00
#
_symmetry.space_group_name_H-M   'P 1'
#
loop_
_entity.id
_entity.type
_entity.pdbx_description
1 polymer ?
#
loop_
_entity_poly.entity_id
_entity_poly.type
_entity_poly.pdbx_seq_one_letter_code
_entity_poly.pdbx_strand_id
1 'polypeptide(L)'
;PPQNRHPVETVIDAYDDEKIAKAIRYEVERGGQVFYLHNRVETLEEIRLKLEKLVPEMMIDTAHGQMSSDELDDIFRRFKMGGFHVLVATTIIENGIDIPNVNTIIIDRADMYGVSQLYQLRGRVGRSDRKAYAYLFYPENKALSEVAMKRLQVISDFTELGSGFKIAMKDMEIRGAGNLLGRDQSGDVYSVGF
;
A
#
# COMPACT_ATOMS: atom_id res chain seq x y z
N PRO A 1 -13.69 -3.94 18.09
CA PRO A 1 -13.50 -4.24 16.70
C PRO A 1 -14.49 -5.26 16.22
N PRO A 2 -14.81 -5.23 14.96
CA PRO A 2 -15.73 -6.19 14.41
C PRO A 2 -15.20 -7.61 14.56
N GLN A 3 -16.04 -8.47 15.06
CA GLN A 3 -15.64 -9.85 15.33
C GLN A 3 -15.47 -10.66 14.04
N ASN A 4 -16.08 -10.19 12.96
CA ASN A 4 -16.03 -10.90 11.68
C ASN A 4 -14.87 -10.43 10.80
N ARG A 5 -14.04 -9.55 11.31
CA ARG A 5 -12.94 -8.98 10.53
C ARG A 5 -11.75 -9.93 10.55
N HIS A 6 -11.30 -10.32 9.39
CA HIS A 6 -10.11 -11.15 9.26
C HIS A 6 -8.84 -10.31 9.36
N PRO A 7 -7.76 -10.87 9.88
CA PRO A 7 -6.48 -10.16 9.87
C PRO A 7 -6.02 -9.94 8.43
N VAL A 8 -5.24 -8.87 8.24
CA VAL A 8 -4.66 -8.59 6.95
C VAL A 8 -3.35 -9.36 6.83
N GLU A 9 -3.24 -10.20 5.82
CA GLU A 9 -2.00 -10.89 5.55
C GLU A 9 -1.04 -9.95 4.85
N THR A 10 0.14 -9.75 5.42
CA THR A 10 1.12 -8.82 4.91
C THR A 10 2.28 -9.57 4.27
N VAL A 11 2.56 -9.25 3.01
CA VAL A 11 3.65 -9.85 2.25
C VAL A 11 4.67 -8.75 1.97
N ILE A 12 5.93 -8.96 2.35
CA ILE A 12 7.01 -8.02 2.07
C ILE A 12 8.00 -8.72 1.17
N ASP A 13 8.26 -8.13 0.01
CA ASP A 13 9.09 -8.81 -0.98
C ASP A 13 9.73 -7.79 -1.92
N ALA A 14 10.72 -8.23 -2.68
CA ALA A 14 11.28 -7.42 -3.75
C ALA A 14 10.24 -7.25 -4.87
N TYR A 15 10.27 -6.09 -5.49
CA TYR A 15 9.34 -5.78 -6.58
C TYR A 15 9.51 -6.79 -7.71
N ASP A 16 8.40 -7.36 -8.14
CA ASP A 16 8.40 -8.41 -9.16
C ASP A 16 7.09 -8.33 -9.93
N ASP A 17 7.19 -8.17 -11.25
CA ASP A 17 6.01 -8.04 -12.11
C ASP A 17 5.09 -9.25 -12.04
N GLU A 18 5.66 -10.44 -11.95
CA GLU A 18 4.84 -11.66 -11.87
C GLU A 18 4.05 -11.72 -10.57
N LYS A 19 4.66 -11.30 -9.48
CA LYS A 19 3.98 -11.28 -8.18
C LYS A 19 2.85 -10.27 -8.17
N ILE A 20 3.06 -9.13 -8.82
CA ILE A 20 2.01 -8.12 -8.94
C ILE A 20 0.85 -8.66 -9.77
N ALA A 21 1.14 -9.27 -10.90
CA ALA A 21 0.11 -9.85 -11.74
C ALA A 21 -0.68 -10.91 -11.00
N LYS A 22 -0.01 -11.78 -10.25
CA LYS A 22 -0.67 -12.81 -9.46
C LYS A 22 -1.55 -12.21 -8.37
N ALA A 23 -1.07 -11.18 -7.68
CA ALA A 23 -1.84 -10.55 -6.63
C ALA A 23 -3.13 -9.93 -7.18
N ILE A 24 -3.03 -9.25 -8.31
CA ILE A 24 -4.20 -8.63 -8.94
C ILE A 24 -5.18 -9.71 -9.39
N ARG A 25 -4.71 -10.72 -10.09
CA ARG A 25 -5.58 -11.79 -10.60
C ARG A 25 -6.25 -12.55 -9.47
N TYR A 26 -5.52 -12.86 -8.42
CA TYR A 26 -6.09 -13.56 -7.28
C TYR A 26 -7.25 -12.76 -6.67
N GLU A 27 -7.06 -11.47 -6.47
CA GLU A 27 -8.11 -10.66 -5.87
C GLU A 27 -9.33 -10.52 -6.77
N VAL A 28 -9.10 -10.28 -8.05
CA VAL A 28 -10.22 -10.11 -8.99
C VAL A 28 -10.98 -11.41 -9.20
N GLU A 29 -10.30 -12.54 -9.22
CA GLU A 29 -10.94 -13.83 -9.36
C GLU A 29 -11.88 -14.14 -8.21
N ARG A 30 -11.58 -13.68 -7.01
CA ARG A 30 -12.47 -13.88 -5.87
C ARG A 30 -13.49 -12.75 -5.70
N GLY A 31 -13.62 -11.88 -6.69
CA GLY A 31 -14.64 -10.85 -6.73
C GLY A 31 -14.29 -9.54 -6.09
N GLY A 32 -13.03 -9.33 -5.75
CA GLY A 32 -12.59 -8.10 -5.11
C GLY A 32 -11.93 -7.13 -6.06
N GLN A 33 -11.45 -6.04 -5.50
CA GLN A 33 -10.77 -4.98 -6.21
C GLN A 33 -9.44 -4.68 -5.53
N VAL A 34 -8.56 -3.97 -6.23
CA VAL A 34 -7.19 -3.73 -5.80
C VAL A 34 -6.90 -2.24 -5.77
N PHE A 35 -6.33 -1.75 -4.66
CA PHE A 35 -5.61 -0.48 -4.64
C PHE A 35 -4.15 -0.74 -4.96
N TYR A 36 -3.62 0.03 -5.90
CA TYR A 36 -2.19 0.03 -6.18
C TYR A 36 -1.66 1.42 -5.85
N LEU A 37 -0.84 1.51 -4.82
CA LEU A 37 -0.33 2.79 -4.34
C LEU A 37 1.04 3.07 -4.92
N HIS A 38 1.15 4.22 -5.60
CA HIS A 38 2.38 4.71 -6.21
C HIS A 38 2.54 6.17 -5.82
N ASN A 39 3.66 6.54 -5.24
CA ASN A 39 3.80 7.82 -4.55
C ASN A 39 4.22 9.00 -5.44
N ARG A 40 4.23 8.84 -6.76
CA ARG A 40 4.66 9.92 -7.66
C ARG A 40 3.66 10.11 -8.79
N VAL A 41 3.12 11.32 -8.87
CA VAL A 41 2.17 11.67 -9.93
C VAL A 41 2.83 11.57 -11.31
N GLU A 42 4.10 11.97 -11.40
CA GLU A 42 4.81 12.06 -12.69
C GLU A 42 4.92 10.72 -13.40
N THR A 43 5.00 9.64 -12.65
CA THR A 43 5.16 8.30 -13.24
C THR A 43 3.93 7.42 -13.10
N LEU A 44 2.84 8.00 -12.63
CA LEU A 44 1.61 7.24 -12.39
C LEU A 44 1.08 6.60 -13.68
N GLU A 45 1.12 7.34 -14.78
CA GLU A 45 0.65 6.85 -16.07
C GLU A 45 1.53 5.70 -16.60
N GLU A 46 2.82 5.78 -16.35
CA GLU A 46 3.73 4.69 -16.71
C GLU A 46 3.37 3.40 -15.98
N ILE A 47 3.00 3.53 -14.71
CA ILE A 47 2.59 2.38 -13.93
C ILE A 47 1.29 1.80 -14.49
N ARG A 48 0.33 2.65 -14.82
CA ARG A 48 -0.92 2.19 -15.41
C ARG A 48 -0.68 1.41 -16.69
N LEU A 49 0.15 1.96 -17.58
CA LEU A 49 0.47 1.28 -18.83
C LEU A 49 1.19 -0.05 -18.60
N LYS A 50 2.10 -0.08 -17.65
CA LYS A 50 2.79 -1.32 -17.29
C LYS A 50 1.82 -2.37 -16.80
N LEU A 51 0.90 -1.99 -15.92
CA LEU A 51 -0.09 -2.93 -15.40
C LEU A 51 -1.03 -3.42 -16.49
N GLU A 52 -1.39 -2.55 -17.43
CA GLU A 52 -2.22 -2.96 -18.56
C GLU A 52 -1.53 -4.01 -19.44
N LYS A 53 -0.21 -3.96 -19.50
CA LYS A 53 0.54 -5.01 -20.22
C LYS A 53 0.63 -6.30 -19.42
N LEU A 54 0.76 -6.18 -18.09
CA LEU A 54 0.89 -7.36 -17.23
C LEU A 54 -0.43 -8.10 -17.10
N VAL A 55 -1.53 -7.39 -17.00
CA VAL A 55 -2.86 -7.96 -16.81
C VAL A 55 -3.83 -7.32 -17.80
N PRO A 56 -3.67 -7.63 -19.11
CA PRO A 56 -4.46 -6.94 -20.12
C PRO A 56 -5.96 -7.17 -20.03
N GLU A 57 -6.37 -8.19 -19.33
CA GLU A 57 -7.80 -8.48 -19.12
C GLU A 57 -8.42 -7.60 -18.04
N MET A 58 -7.64 -6.84 -17.29
CA MET A 58 -8.14 -6.04 -16.20
C MET A 58 -8.39 -4.60 -16.61
N MET A 59 -9.40 -3.99 -16.01
CA MET A 59 -9.68 -2.57 -16.21
C MET A 59 -9.00 -1.79 -15.10
N ILE A 60 -8.23 -0.77 -15.49
CA ILE A 60 -7.37 -0.03 -14.57
C ILE A 60 -7.59 1.47 -14.78
N ASP A 61 -7.70 2.22 -13.70
CA ASP A 61 -7.77 3.67 -13.77
C ASP A 61 -6.85 4.28 -12.72
N THR A 62 -6.64 5.58 -12.79
CA THR A 62 -5.72 6.29 -11.91
C THR A 62 -6.42 7.42 -11.17
N ALA A 63 -5.87 7.78 -9.99
CA ALA A 63 -6.34 8.93 -9.23
C ALA A 63 -5.15 9.56 -8.51
N HIS A 64 -5.09 10.89 -8.49
CA HIS A 64 -4.00 11.60 -7.83
C HIS A 64 -4.45 12.97 -7.33
N GLY A 65 -3.60 13.58 -6.51
CA GLY A 65 -3.94 14.81 -5.82
C GLY A 65 -4.04 16.06 -6.68
N GLN A 66 -3.60 16.00 -7.94
CA GLN A 66 -3.73 17.14 -8.85
C GLN A 66 -5.05 17.14 -9.64
N MET A 67 -5.82 16.09 -9.48
CA MET A 67 -7.14 16.03 -10.09
C MET A 67 -8.12 16.90 -9.31
N SER A 68 -9.15 17.41 -10.00
CA SER A 68 -10.21 18.18 -9.35
C SER A 68 -11.03 17.28 -8.43
N SER A 69 -11.76 17.91 -7.52
CA SER A 69 -12.68 17.18 -6.63
C SER A 69 -13.71 16.39 -7.43
N ASP A 70 -14.23 16.99 -8.48
CA ASP A 70 -15.24 16.32 -9.30
C ASP A 70 -14.68 15.11 -10.02
N GLU A 71 -13.45 15.22 -10.53
CA GLU A 71 -12.80 14.08 -11.17
C GLU A 71 -12.56 12.94 -10.18
N LEU A 72 -12.08 13.27 -8.98
CA LEU A 72 -11.83 12.27 -7.95
C LEU A 72 -13.13 11.61 -7.50
N ASP A 73 -14.17 12.39 -7.29
CA ASP A 73 -15.47 11.85 -6.90
C ASP A 73 -16.01 10.88 -7.95
N ASP A 74 -15.85 11.22 -9.22
CA ASP A 74 -16.31 10.36 -10.31
C ASP A 74 -15.52 9.05 -10.35
N ILE A 75 -14.20 9.13 -10.20
CA ILE A 75 -13.35 7.94 -10.21
C ILE A 75 -13.71 7.01 -9.05
N PHE A 76 -13.83 7.56 -7.85
CA PHE A 76 -14.14 6.74 -6.69
C PHE A 76 -15.55 6.15 -6.76
N ARG A 77 -16.49 6.92 -7.27
CA ARG A 77 -17.86 6.41 -7.47
C ARG A 77 -17.85 5.22 -8.43
N ARG A 78 -17.16 5.36 -9.57
CA ARG A 78 -17.08 4.27 -10.56
C ARG A 78 -16.36 3.05 -9.97
N PHE A 79 -15.31 3.27 -9.20
CA PHE A 79 -14.59 2.18 -8.56
C PHE A 79 -15.49 1.45 -7.56
N LYS A 80 -16.17 2.21 -6.72
CA LYS A 80 -17.08 1.63 -5.72
C LYS A 80 -18.18 0.80 -6.37
N MET A 81 -18.63 1.20 -7.54
CA MET A 81 -19.67 0.49 -8.28
C MET A 81 -19.13 -0.69 -9.09
N GLY A 82 -17.86 -0.97 -9.01
CA GLY A 82 -17.26 -2.09 -9.73
C GLY A 82 -16.92 -1.78 -11.18
N GLY A 83 -16.80 -0.51 -11.54
CA GLY A 83 -16.53 -0.12 -12.91
C GLY A 83 -15.14 -0.46 -13.43
N PHE A 84 -14.20 -0.70 -12.54
CA PHE A 84 -12.88 -1.18 -12.93
C PHE A 84 -12.27 -1.98 -11.78
N HIS A 85 -11.19 -2.69 -12.05
CA HIS A 85 -10.63 -3.68 -11.12
C HIS A 85 -9.53 -3.12 -10.23
N VAL A 86 -8.68 -2.25 -10.79
CA VAL A 86 -7.50 -1.75 -10.10
C VAL A 86 -7.49 -0.23 -10.13
N LEU A 87 -7.36 0.39 -8.99
CA LEU A 87 -7.16 1.83 -8.89
C LEU A 87 -5.69 2.09 -8.54
N VAL A 88 -4.98 2.73 -9.47
CA VAL A 88 -3.59 3.15 -9.25
C VAL A 88 -3.65 4.58 -8.72
N ALA A 89 -3.21 4.78 -7.50
CA ALA A 89 -3.40 6.06 -6.83
C ALA A 89 -2.15 6.51 -6.09
N THR A 90 -2.08 7.80 -5.82
CA THR A 90 -1.08 8.35 -4.92
C THR A 90 -1.62 8.31 -3.49
N THR A 91 -1.27 9.26 -2.66
CA THR A 91 -1.61 9.21 -1.22
C THR A 91 -3.05 9.56 -0.91
N ILE A 92 -3.89 9.84 -1.88
CA ILE A 92 -5.25 10.33 -1.65
C ILE A 92 -6.16 9.33 -0.93
N ILE A 93 -5.81 8.04 -0.94
CA ILE A 93 -6.62 7.04 -0.24
C ILE A 93 -6.58 7.22 1.27
N GLU A 94 -5.73 8.09 1.76
CA GLU A 94 -5.68 8.40 3.18
C GLU A 94 -6.91 9.16 3.69
N ASN A 95 -7.69 9.72 2.79
CA ASN A 95 -8.78 10.62 3.16
C ASN A 95 -10.11 9.94 3.46
N GLY A 96 -10.05 8.73 3.98
CA GLY A 96 -11.25 8.10 4.51
C GLY A 96 -12.17 7.46 3.50
N ILE A 97 -11.66 7.14 2.33
CA ILE A 97 -12.45 6.47 1.31
C ILE A 97 -12.71 5.04 1.74
N ASP A 98 -13.95 4.65 1.73
CA ASP A 98 -14.38 3.34 2.17
C ASP A 98 -14.96 2.58 0.98
N ILE A 99 -14.20 1.61 0.48
CA ILE A 99 -14.63 0.77 -0.63
C ILE A 99 -14.61 -0.68 -0.16
N PRO A 100 -15.78 -1.25 0.12
CA PRO A 100 -15.85 -2.55 0.78
C PRO A 100 -15.22 -3.71 0.02
N ASN A 101 -15.18 -3.64 -1.32
CA ASN A 101 -14.63 -4.73 -2.11
C ASN A 101 -13.13 -4.68 -2.30
N VAL A 102 -12.46 -3.66 -1.77
CA VAL A 102 -11.00 -3.57 -1.86
C VAL A 102 -10.41 -4.39 -0.72
N ASN A 103 -9.96 -5.58 -1.05
CA ASN A 103 -9.37 -6.49 -0.07
C ASN A 103 -7.88 -6.74 -0.35
N THR A 104 -7.31 -6.04 -1.30
CA THR A 104 -5.87 -6.11 -1.59
C THR A 104 -5.33 -4.71 -1.82
N ILE A 105 -4.24 -4.39 -1.14
CA ILE A 105 -3.48 -3.18 -1.41
C ILE A 105 -2.06 -3.58 -1.83
N ILE A 106 -1.55 -2.93 -2.86
CA ILE A 106 -0.18 -3.11 -3.34
C ILE A 106 0.53 -1.78 -3.21
N ILE A 107 1.69 -1.78 -2.58
CA ILE A 107 2.51 -0.58 -2.42
C ILE A 107 3.85 -0.88 -3.08
N ASP A 108 4.16 -0.18 -4.17
CA ASP A 108 5.34 -0.52 -4.98
C ASP A 108 6.66 -0.01 -4.41
N ARG A 109 6.61 0.97 -3.53
CA ARG A 109 7.79 1.50 -2.85
C ARG A 109 7.52 1.65 -1.36
N ALA A 110 7.27 0.51 -0.72
CA ALA A 110 6.95 0.51 0.71
C ALA A 110 8.12 1.04 1.56
N ASP A 111 9.34 0.94 1.05
CA ASP A 111 10.53 1.47 1.71
C ASP A 111 10.49 3.00 1.86
N MET A 112 9.63 3.68 1.10
CA MET A 112 9.49 5.13 1.17
C MET A 112 8.49 5.61 2.21
N TYR A 113 7.87 4.70 2.93
CA TYR A 113 6.84 5.04 3.91
C TYR A 113 7.29 4.70 5.33
N GLY A 114 6.83 5.49 6.30
CA GLY A 114 7.04 5.16 7.70
C GLY A 114 6.12 4.04 8.16
N VAL A 115 6.45 3.45 9.30
CA VAL A 115 5.68 2.32 9.85
C VAL A 115 4.22 2.71 10.08
N SER A 116 3.99 3.88 10.66
CA SER A 116 2.62 4.35 10.93
C SER A 116 1.82 4.51 9.65
N GLN A 117 2.44 5.06 8.60
CA GLN A 117 1.78 5.20 7.31
C GLN A 117 1.41 3.85 6.72
N LEU A 118 2.34 2.91 6.74
CA LEU A 118 2.09 1.57 6.21
C LEU A 118 0.98 0.88 6.97
N TYR A 119 0.96 1.03 8.27
CA TYR A 119 -0.10 0.44 9.08
C TYR A 119 -1.46 1.05 8.72
N GLN A 120 -1.53 2.36 8.58
CA GLN A 120 -2.77 3.04 8.22
C GLN A 120 -3.27 2.63 6.84
N LEU A 121 -2.34 2.54 5.87
CA LEU A 121 -2.70 2.11 4.53
C LEU A 121 -3.18 0.66 4.52
N ARG A 122 -2.47 -0.20 5.22
CA ARG A 122 -2.88 -1.60 5.35
C ARG A 122 -4.27 -1.71 5.96
N GLY A 123 -4.58 -0.84 6.91
CA GLY A 123 -5.88 -0.84 7.58
C GLY A 123 -7.04 -0.38 6.70
N ARG A 124 -6.75 0.13 5.49
CA ARG A 124 -7.81 0.53 4.56
C ARG A 124 -8.44 -0.65 3.83
N VAL A 125 -7.86 -1.82 3.94
CA VAL A 125 -8.41 -3.02 3.30
C VAL A 125 -8.98 -3.96 4.36
N GLY A 126 -9.77 -4.93 3.94
CA GLY A 126 -10.25 -5.95 4.84
C GLY A 126 -11.46 -5.55 5.66
N ARG A 127 -12.31 -4.71 5.12
CA ARG A 127 -13.51 -4.28 5.83
C ARG A 127 -14.68 -5.24 5.72
N SER A 128 -14.59 -6.18 4.81
CA SER A 128 -15.61 -7.22 4.68
C SER A 128 -15.17 -8.45 5.48
N ASP A 129 -15.95 -9.51 5.40
CA ASP A 129 -15.62 -10.78 6.03
C ASP A 129 -14.60 -11.58 5.22
N ARG A 130 -14.07 -11.02 4.14
CA ARG A 130 -13.05 -11.67 3.32
C ARG A 130 -11.65 -11.39 3.84
N LYS A 131 -10.77 -12.35 3.63
CA LYS A 131 -9.36 -12.16 3.95
C LYS A 131 -8.76 -11.07 3.09
N ALA A 132 -7.98 -10.18 3.70
CA ALA A 132 -7.36 -9.06 3.00
C ALA A 132 -5.85 -9.28 2.90
N TYR A 133 -5.24 -8.65 1.90
CA TYR A 133 -3.82 -8.77 1.64
C TYR A 133 -3.18 -7.40 1.47
N ALA A 134 -1.99 -7.25 2.00
CA ALA A 134 -1.17 -6.06 1.78
C ALA A 134 0.19 -6.52 1.25
N TYR A 135 0.50 -6.11 0.03
CA TYR A 135 1.78 -6.44 -0.60
C TYR A 135 2.66 -5.21 -0.55
N LEU A 136 3.75 -5.31 0.19
CA LEU A 136 4.68 -4.21 0.40
C LEU A 136 5.96 -4.53 -0.34
N PHE A 137 6.16 -3.89 -1.48
CA PHE A 137 7.31 -4.17 -2.33
C PHE A 137 8.41 -3.13 -2.12
N TYR A 138 9.64 -3.55 -2.29
CA TYR A 138 10.80 -2.67 -2.27
C TYR A 138 11.63 -2.91 -3.55
N PRO A 139 12.49 -1.94 -3.96
CA PRO A 139 13.20 -2.07 -5.21
C PRO A 139 14.15 -3.26 -5.19
N GLU A 140 14.08 -4.09 -6.23
CA GLU A 140 14.91 -5.27 -6.34
C GLU A 140 16.39 -4.93 -6.44
N ASN A 141 16.71 -3.85 -7.14
CA ASN A 141 18.09 -3.52 -7.49
C ASN A 141 18.76 -2.55 -6.52
N LYS A 142 18.11 -2.22 -5.44
CA LYS A 142 18.64 -1.29 -4.46
C LYS A 142 18.77 -1.97 -3.11
N ALA A 143 19.92 -1.78 -2.48
CA ALA A 143 20.04 -2.16 -1.09
C ALA A 143 19.18 -1.22 -0.25
N LEU A 144 18.35 -1.78 0.60
CA LEU A 144 17.59 -0.98 1.54
C LEU A 144 18.46 -0.59 2.72
N SER A 145 18.22 0.58 3.28
CA SER A 145 18.86 0.94 4.53
C SER A 145 18.40 -0.02 5.62
N GLU A 146 19.22 -0.11 6.66
CA GLU A 146 18.88 -0.93 7.80
C GLU A 146 17.57 -0.47 8.46
N VAL A 147 17.38 0.84 8.52
CA VAL A 147 16.15 1.42 9.08
C VAL A 147 14.94 1.03 8.26
N ALA A 148 15.02 1.13 6.94
CA ALA A 148 13.92 0.77 6.07
C ALA A 148 13.56 -0.71 6.20
N MET A 149 14.56 -1.59 6.23
CA MET A 149 14.31 -3.01 6.40
C MET A 149 13.64 -3.33 7.73
N LYS A 150 14.08 -2.67 8.79
CA LYS A 150 13.48 -2.88 10.11
C LYS A 150 12.03 -2.40 10.17
N ARG A 151 11.73 -1.28 9.50
CA ARG A 151 10.34 -0.80 9.43
C ARG A 151 9.43 -1.82 8.75
N LEU A 152 9.90 -2.35 7.63
CA LEU A 152 9.12 -3.35 6.91
C LEU A 152 8.93 -4.61 7.73
N GLN A 153 9.97 -5.02 8.46
CA GLN A 153 9.88 -6.18 9.33
C GLN A 153 8.88 -5.95 10.46
N VAL A 154 8.87 -4.75 11.03
CA VAL A 154 7.94 -4.43 12.11
C VAL A 154 6.49 -4.52 11.62
N ILE A 155 6.20 -3.96 10.44
CA ILE A 155 4.83 -4.02 9.92
C ILE A 155 4.42 -5.45 9.60
N SER A 156 5.36 -6.29 9.21
CA SER A 156 5.09 -7.71 8.98
C SER A 156 4.77 -8.44 10.29
N ASP A 157 5.46 -8.09 11.36
CA ASP A 157 5.29 -8.75 12.66
C ASP A 157 3.97 -8.38 13.34
N PHE A 158 3.44 -7.20 13.07
CA PHE A 158 2.21 -6.73 13.69
C PHE A 158 1.09 -6.72 12.65
N THR A 159 0.45 -7.86 12.48
CA THR A 159 -0.56 -8.05 11.45
C THR A 159 -1.98 -7.68 11.89
N GLU A 160 -2.24 -7.56 13.18
CA GLU A 160 -3.56 -7.25 13.68
C GLU A 160 -3.84 -5.75 13.62
N LEU A 161 -5.08 -5.40 13.31
CA LEU A 161 -5.47 -4.00 13.17
C LEU A 161 -5.39 -3.21 14.46
N GLY A 162 -5.42 -3.89 15.59
CA GLY A 162 -5.31 -3.23 16.89
C GLY A 162 -3.90 -2.84 17.31
N SER A 163 -2.89 -3.09 16.50
CA SER A 163 -1.48 -2.92 16.88
C SER A 163 -0.89 -1.57 16.54
N GLY A 164 -1.67 -0.62 16.03
CA GLY A 164 -1.15 0.65 15.52
C GLY A 164 -0.23 1.38 16.48
N PHE A 165 -0.62 1.43 17.76
CA PHE A 165 0.19 2.12 18.75
C PHE A 165 1.55 1.43 18.94
N LYS A 166 1.55 0.12 19.03
CA LYS A 166 2.81 -0.64 19.18
C LYS A 166 3.73 -0.45 17.98
N ILE A 167 3.16 -0.43 16.78
CA ILE A 167 3.95 -0.21 15.58
C ILE A 167 4.60 1.16 15.58
N ALA A 168 3.86 2.19 15.97
CA ALA A 168 4.40 3.54 16.04
C ALA A 168 5.55 3.64 17.04
N MET A 169 5.39 3.03 18.20
CA MET A 169 6.44 3.02 19.22
C MET A 169 7.69 2.32 18.71
N LYS A 170 7.52 1.20 18.02
CA LYS A 170 8.63 0.46 17.48
C LYS A 170 9.39 1.25 16.41
N ASP A 171 8.66 1.99 15.58
CA ASP A 171 9.29 2.86 14.58
C ASP A 171 10.13 3.94 15.24
N MET A 172 9.68 4.52 16.33
CA MET A 172 10.46 5.51 17.08
C MET A 172 11.73 4.90 17.63
N GLU A 173 11.69 3.69 18.13
CA GLU A 173 12.88 2.99 18.60
C GLU A 173 13.88 2.78 17.47
N ILE A 174 13.42 2.35 16.32
CA ILE A 174 14.27 2.10 15.17
C ILE A 174 14.93 3.40 14.70
N ARG A 175 14.18 4.50 14.66
CA ARG A 175 14.75 5.79 14.28
C ARG A 175 15.77 6.27 15.29
N GLY A 176 15.50 6.09 16.56
CA GLY A 176 16.44 6.44 17.61
C GLY A 176 17.76 5.71 17.46
N ALA A 177 17.70 4.42 17.21
CA ALA A 177 18.90 3.61 17.00
C ALA A 177 19.66 4.06 15.74
N GLY A 178 18.94 4.39 14.68
CA GLY A 178 19.57 4.90 13.47
C GLY A 178 20.29 6.22 13.70
N ASN A 179 19.69 7.11 14.47
CA ASN A 179 20.31 8.39 14.80
C ASN A 179 21.55 8.21 15.66
N LEU A 180 21.49 7.28 16.60
CA LEU A 180 22.66 7.00 17.47
C LEU A 180 23.84 6.48 16.68
N LEU A 181 23.60 5.72 15.66
CA LEU A 181 24.66 5.20 14.82
C LEU A 181 25.30 6.29 13.97
N GLY A 182 24.71 7.48 13.91
CA GLY A 182 25.30 8.60 13.23
C GLY A 182 25.53 8.38 11.77
N ARG A 183 24.63 7.72 11.12
CA ARG A 183 24.81 7.34 9.75
C ARG A 183 24.14 8.25 8.78
N ASP A 184 24.16 7.81 7.60
CA ASP A 184 23.53 8.35 6.44
C ASP A 184 22.05 7.96 6.35
N GLN A 185 21.43 7.82 7.49
CA GLN A 185 20.03 7.39 7.57
C GLN A 185 19.04 8.52 7.49
N SER A 186 19.54 9.73 7.36
CA SER A 186 18.67 10.89 7.45
C SER A 186 17.51 10.86 6.46
N GLY A 187 17.76 10.41 5.23
CA GLY A 187 16.70 10.32 4.23
C GLY A 187 15.57 9.41 4.66
N ASP A 188 15.92 8.27 5.18
CA ASP A 188 14.91 7.30 5.63
C ASP A 188 14.18 7.76 6.86
N VAL A 189 14.90 8.39 7.79
CA VAL A 189 14.30 8.91 9.01
C VAL A 189 13.25 9.96 8.67
N TYR A 190 13.56 10.86 7.77
CA TYR A 190 12.67 11.94 7.41
C TYR A 190 11.51 11.49 6.53
N SER A 191 11.64 10.37 5.88
CA SER A 191 10.55 9.84 5.05
C SER A 191 9.47 9.16 5.88
N VAL A 192 9.66 9.04 7.17
CA VAL A 192 8.70 8.34 8.03
C VAL A 192 7.33 8.97 7.98
N GLY A 193 7.24 10.27 8.01
CA GLY A 193 5.97 10.95 7.84
C GLY A 193 4.98 10.64 8.95
N PHE A 194 5.06 11.35 9.98
CA PHE A 194 4.05 11.29 11.03
C PHE A 194 3.16 12.50 10.97
#